data_33011cb218cb0a19f9e258e3f5b1af35
#
_entry.id   33011cb218cb0a19f9e258e3f5b1af35
#
_cell.length_a   1.000
_cell.length_b   1.000
_cell.length_c   1.000
_cell.angle_alpha   90.00
_cell.angle_beta   90.00
_cell.angle_gamma   90.00
#
_symmetry.space_group_name_H-M   'P 1'
#
loop_
_entity.id
_entity.type
_entity.pdbx_description
1 polymer ?
#
loop_
_entity_poly.entity_id
_entity_poly.type
_entity_poly.pdbx_seq_one_letter_code
_entity_poly.pdbx_strand_id
1 'polypeptide(L)' 'MPKRFRLTRRFPVAMTEDGYRRLTRFAGEAGLDEGEALSFLFEHFDSVTNHDNLTHRLRLCNAELEGRKG' A
#
# COMPACT_ATOMS: atom_id res chain seq x y z
N MET A 1 -9.74 -17.79 18.63
CA MET A 1 -8.98 -17.10 17.62
C MET A 1 -9.10 -15.60 17.74
N PRO A 2 -8.00 -14.99 17.90
CA PRO A 2 -8.08 -13.53 18.03
C PRO A 2 -8.62 -12.93 16.78
N LYS A 3 -9.41 -11.93 17.01
CA LYS A 3 -9.96 -11.20 15.94
C LYS A 3 -8.88 -10.36 15.33
N ARG A 4 -8.72 -10.43 14.08
CA ARG A 4 -7.67 -9.67 13.46
C ARG A 4 -8.22 -8.38 12.92
N PHE A 5 -8.58 -8.34 11.70
CA PHE A 5 -9.06 -7.13 11.07
C PHE A 5 -10.48 -7.35 10.59
N ARG A 6 -11.31 -6.36 10.81
CA ARG A 6 -12.66 -6.42 10.28
C ARG A 6 -12.68 -5.74 8.94
N LEU A 7 -12.66 -6.55 7.90
CA LEU A 7 -12.60 -6.02 6.54
C LEU A 7 -14.02 -5.74 6.08
N THR A 8 -14.51 -4.57 6.46
CA THR A 8 -15.90 -4.21 6.15
C THR A 8 -16.04 -3.43 4.87
N ARG A 9 -14.94 -2.92 4.32
CA ARG A 9 -14.99 -2.17 3.08
C ARG A 9 -14.33 -2.97 1.98
N ARG A 10 -15.02 -3.14 0.88
CA ARG A 10 -14.49 -3.89 -0.25
C ARG A 10 -14.60 -3.04 -1.50
N PHE A 11 -13.56 -3.02 -2.28
CA PHE A 11 -13.55 -2.28 -3.52
C PHE A 11 -12.50 -2.89 -4.43
N PRO A 12 -12.69 -2.79 -5.75
CA PRO A 12 -11.71 -3.33 -6.68
C PRO A 12 -10.46 -2.47 -6.67
N VAL A 13 -9.31 -3.14 -6.72
CA VAL A 13 -8.03 -2.44 -6.70
C VAL A 13 -7.16 -2.98 -7.80
N ALA A 14 -6.58 -2.08 -8.58
CA ALA A 14 -5.59 -2.44 -9.57
C ALA A 14 -4.24 -1.96 -9.06
N MET A 15 -3.23 -2.81 -9.18
CA MET A 15 -1.90 -2.49 -8.69
C MET A 15 -0.89 -2.79 -9.77
N THR A 16 0.25 -2.13 -9.67
CA THR A 16 1.34 -2.48 -10.55
C THR A 16 1.87 -3.85 -10.15
N GLU A 17 2.59 -4.46 -11.06
CA GLU A 17 3.19 -5.76 -10.78
C GLU A 17 4.12 -5.68 -9.58
N ASP A 18 4.96 -4.67 -9.54
CA ASP A 18 5.88 -4.49 -8.42
C ASP A 18 5.13 -4.27 -7.11
N GLY A 19 4.13 -3.41 -7.13
CA GLY A 19 3.36 -3.13 -5.92
C GLY A 19 2.67 -4.37 -5.40
N TYR A 20 2.10 -5.13 -6.30
CA TYR A 20 1.41 -6.34 -5.90
C TYR A 20 2.39 -7.37 -5.35
N ARG A 21 3.54 -7.50 -5.97
CA ARG A 21 4.54 -8.45 -5.50
C ARG A 21 5.00 -8.10 -4.09
N ARG A 22 5.22 -6.82 -3.83
CA ARG A 22 5.64 -6.39 -2.51
C ARG A 22 4.54 -6.60 -1.49
N LEU A 23 3.31 -6.36 -1.88
CA LEU A 23 2.19 -6.57 -0.99
C LEU A 23 2.05 -8.04 -0.61
N THR A 24 2.10 -8.94 -1.58
CA THR A 24 1.95 -10.36 -1.30
C THR A 24 3.09 -10.88 -0.46
N ARG A 25 4.30 -10.37 -0.70
CA ARG A 25 5.44 -10.77 0.08
C ARG A 25 5.28 -10.33 1.54
N PHE A 26 4.90 -9.08 1.73
CA PHE A 26 4.68 -8.57 3.08
C PHE A 26 3.58 -9.35 3.79
N ALA A 27 2.50 -9.60 3.09
CA ALA A 27 1.38 -10.33 3.67
C ALA A 27 1.81 -11.73 4.09
N GLY A 28 2.58 -12.39 3.24
CA GLY A 28 3.06 -13.72 3.55
C GLY A 28 3.97 -13.72 4.76
N GLU A 29 4.87 -12.75 4.84
CA GLU A 29 5.79 -12.68 5.97
C GLU A 29 5.06 -12.33 7.27
N ALA A 30 4.02 -11.55 7.17
CA ALA A 30 3.26 -11.15 8.34
C ALA A 30 2.17 -12.15 8.71
N GLY A 31 1.90 -13.11 7.84
CA GLY A 31 0.83 -14.05 8.10
C GLY A 31 -0.54 -13.44 7.91
N LEU A 32 -0.67 -12.50 7.00
CA LEU A 32 -1.92 -11.80 6.76
C LEU A 32 -2.39 -12.01 5.33
N ASP A 33 -3.68 -11.81 5.11
CA ASP A 33 -4.21 -11.74 3.76
C ASP A 33 -3.84 -10.39 3.17
N GLU A 34 -4.00 -10.27 1.86
CA GLU A 34 -3.67 -9.02 1.19
C GLU A 34 -4.51 -7.86 1.73
N GLY A 35 -5.80 -8.10 1.96
CA GLY A 35 -6.65 -7.07 2.51
C GLY A 35 -6.23 -6.67 3.91
N GLU A 36 -5.87 -7.67 4.72
CA GLU A 36 -5.41 -7.39 6.07
C GLU A 36 -4.10 -6.64 6.05
N ALA A 37 -3.21 -7.00 5.13
CA ALA A 37 -1.92 -6.32 5.04
C ALA A 37 -2.10 -4.86 4.65
N LEU A 38 -2.99 -4.60 3.69
CA LEU A 38 -3.28 -3.24 3.31
C LEU A 38 -3.86 -2.45 4.48
N SER A 39 -4.79 -3.07 5.20
CA SER A 39 -5.41 -2.41 6.35
C SER A 39 -4.36 -2.09 7.40
N PHE A 40 -3.49 -3.04 7.67
CA PHE A 40 -2.44 -2.82 8.66
C PHE A 40 -1.55 -1.66 8.26
N LEU A 41 -1.11 -1.66 7.01
CA LEU A 41 -0.21 -0.62 6.56
C LEU A 41 -0.83 0.77 6.66
N PHE A 42 -2.09 0.89 6.28
CA PHE A 42 -2.71 2.20 6.29
C PHE A 42 -3.20 2.63 7.65
N GLU A 43 -3.55 1.69 8.51
CA GLU A 43 -3.88 2.06 9.89
C GLU A 43 -2.66 2.58 10.62
N HIS A 44 -1.49 2.06 10.27
CA HIS A 44 -0.25 2.48 10.91
C HIS A 44 0.59 3.35 9.98
N PHE A 45 -0.05 3.97 9.03
CA PHE A 45 0.64 4.70 7.99
C PHE A 45 1.58 5.75 8.55
N ASP A 46 1.11 6.50 9.55
CA ASP A 46 1.92 7.57 10.12
C ASP A 46 3.14 7.02 10.84
N SER A 47 3.02 5.83 11.40
CA SER A 47 4.12 5.25 12.16
C SER A 47 5.20 4.68 11.25
N VAL A 48 4.81 4.12 10.11
CA VAL A 48 5.76 3.41 9.27
C VAL A 48 6.19 4.20 8.05
N THR A 49 5.63 5.38 7.83
CA THR A 49 5.90 6.15 6.65
C THR A 49 6.51 7.50 7.03
N ASN A 50 7.55 7.89 6.31
CA ASN A 50 8.13 9.20 6.47
C ASN A 50 7.41 10.13 5.52
N HIS A 51 6.64 11.07 6.07
CA HIS A 51 5.82 11.94 5.25
C HIS A 51 6.62 12.82 4.31
N ASP A 52 7.76 13.29 4.75
CA ASP A 52 8.59 14.13 3.89
C ASP A 52 9.09 13.35 2.70
N ASN A 53 9.56 12.14 2.95
CA ASN A 53 10.02 11.27 1.86
C ASN A 53 8.88 10.91 0.94
N LEU A 54 7.73 10.62 1.52
CA LEU A 54 6.58 10.24 0.73
C LEU A 54 6.16 11.37 -0.20
N THR A 55 6.10 12.58 0.34
CA THR A 55 5.71 13.74 -0.46
C THR A 55 6.70 13.98 -1.59
N HIS A 56 7.98 13.84 -1.28
CA HIS A 56 9.01 14.02 -2.29
C HIS A 56 8.87 12.99 -3.41
N ARG A 57 8.70 11.74 -3.04
CA ARG A 57 8.55 10.69 -4.04
C ARG A 57 7.27 10.83 -4.84
N LEU A 58 6.23 11.31 -4.20
CA LEU A 58 4.99 11.53 -4.90
C LEU A 58 5.14 12.62 -5.95
N ARG A 59 5.88 13.66 -5.63
CA ARG A 59 6.13 14.72 -6.60
C ARG A 59 6.89 14.19 -7.79
N LEU A 60 7.89 13.35 -7.55
CA LEU A 60 8.65 12.77 -8.64
C LEU A 60 7.76 11.87 -9.49
N CYS A 61 6.91 11.11 -8.85
CA CYS A 61 5.99 10.22 -9.57
C CYS A 61 5.04 11.02 -10.44
N ASN A 62 4.50 12.10 -9.90
CA ASN A 62 3.56 12.93 -10.66
C ASN A 62 4.26 13.57 -11.85
N ALA A 63 5.50 13.99 -11.66
CA ALA A 63 6.25 14.58 -12.76
C ALA A 63 6.46 13.56 -13.87
N GLU A 64 6.76 12.35 -13.51
CA GLU A 64 6.93 11.30 -14.50
C GLU A 64 5.65 11.01 -15.25
N LEU A 65 4.56 10.95 -14.51
CA LEU A 65 3.28 10.67 -15.12
C LEU A 65 2.88 11.77 -16.08
N GLU A 66 3.14 13.01 -15.71
CA GLU A 66 2.84 14.13 -16.58
C GLU A 66 3.69 14.10 -17.84
N GLY A 67 4.94 13.75 -17.69
CA GLY A 67 5.80 13.62 -18.84
C GLY A 67 5.34 12.55 -19.79
N ARG A 68 4.80 11.48 -19.24
CA ARG A 68 4.30 10.42 -20.06
C ARG A 68 3.07 10.75 -20.81
N LYS A 69 2.27 11.61 -20.25
CA LYS A 69 1.06 11.98 -20.86
C LYS A 69 1.25 12.68 -22.15
N GLY A 70 2.29 13.30 -22.31
CA GLY A 70 2.63 14.09 -23.48
C GLY A 70 1.91 13.86 -24.74
#